data_6580db445fea30cfe5398786b580f56e
#
_entry.id   6580db445fea30cfe5398786b580f56e
#
_cell.length_a   1.000
_cell.length_b   1.000
_cell.length_c   1.000
_cell.angle_alpha   90.00
_cell.angle_beta   90.00
_cell.angle_gamma   90.00
#
_symmetry.space_group_name_H-M   'P 1'
#
loop_
_entity.id
_entity.type
_entity.pdbx_description
1 polymer ?
#
loop_
_entity_poly.entity_id
_entity_poly.type
_entity_poly.pdbx_seq_one_letter_code
_entity_poly.pdbx_strand_id
1 'polypeptide(L)'
;MKQAKKEIGHREFVFLMALLMSMTALSIDAMLPALGQIGQSLNVQNPNDTQMVISAVFLGMAGGLLLYGPLSDSYGRKNSLYLGIGIFLVGIIISIYSTNFSFMLMGRLLQGFGSASARVVTVALIRDRFEGSEMGRMMSLILAVFIMVPAMAPSIGQGILYVADWRAIFWFIFALGIFGGLWLNIRQPETLTAENRRSFTFSIIYSGIKETLKNPISRTYAIISGIIFGAFIGYLSSAQQI
;
A
#
# COMPACT_ATOMS: atom_id res chain seq x y z
N MET A 1 15.92 -29.38 15.46
CA MET A 1 16.56 -29.00 14.18
C MET A 1 15.63 -28.07 13.43
N LYS A 2 15.87 -26.73 13.45
CA LYS A 2 15.16 -25.79 12.57
C LYS A 2 15.74 -25.99 11.16
N GLN A 3 14.95 -26.55 10.24
CA GLN A 3 15.32 -26.56 8.82
C GLN A 3 15.65 -25.13 8.40
N ALA A 4 16.87 -24.90 7.94
CA ALA A 4 17.26 -23.65 7.32
C ALA A 4 16.26 -23.39 6.15
N LYS A 5 15.34 -22.43 6.31
CA LYS A 5 14.47 -22.02 5.22
C LYS A 5 15.37 -21.59 4.07
N LYS A 6 15.25 -22.27 2.94
CA LYS A 6 16.01 -21.97 1.72
C LYS A 6 15.81 -20.48 1.41
N GLU A 7 16.89 -19.73 1.31
CA GLU A 7 16.84 -18.30 1.01
C GLU A 7 16.05 -18.06 -0.28
N ILE A 8 15.22 -17.03 -0.26
CA ILE A 8 14.45 -16.60 -1.43
C ILE A 8 15.40 -16.08 -2.50
N GLY A 9 15.28 -16.58 -3.73
CA GLY A 9 16.09 -16.13 -4.86
C GLY A 9 15.79 -14.67 -5.24
N HIS A 10 16.74 -13.96 -5.84
CA HIS A 10 16.61 -12.54 -6.21
C HIS A 10 15.36 -12.25 -7.05
N ARG A 11 15.08 -13.08 -8.08
CA ARG A 11 13.90 -12.92 -8.93
C ARG A 11 12.60 -13.08 -8.14
N GLU A 12 12.51 -14.14 -7.33
CA GLU A 12 11.35 -14.42 -6.51
C GLU A 12 11.11 -13.30 -5.49
N PHE A 13 12.18 -12.76 -4.89
CA PHE A 13 12.10 -11.61 -3.99
C PHE A 13 11.54 -10.37 -4.69
N VAL A 14 12.03 -10.05 -5.89
CA VAL A 14 11.52 -8.92 -6.69
C VAL A 14 10.03 -9.07 -6.97
N PHE A 15 9.57 -10.24 -7.43
CA PHE A 15 8.16 -10.47 -7.71
C PHE A 15 7.28 -10.39 -6.47
N LEU A 16 7.72 -10.97 -5.35
CA LEU A 16 6.98 -10.91 -4.08
C LEU A 16 6.84 -9.46 -3.58
N MET A 17 7.95 -8.71 -3.55
CA MET A 17 7.93 -7.31 -3.10
C MET A 17 7.12 -6.42 -4.05
N ALA A 18 7.25 -6.60 -5.34
CA ALA A 18 6.46 -5.87 -6.33
C ALA A 18 4.96 -6.19 -6.20
N LEU A 19 4.59 -7.46 -5.98
CA LEU A 19 3.20 -7.86 -5.75
C LEU A 19 2.63 -7.14 -4.52
N LEU A 20 3.35 -7.15 -3.38
CA LEU A 20 2.89 -6.51 -2.15
C LEU A 20 2.72 -4.99 -2.34
N MET A 21 3.67 -4.32 -2.99
CA MET A 21 3.55 -2.89 -3.30
C MET A 21 2.39 -2.60 -4.27
N SER A 22 2.17 -3.49 -5.23
CA SER A 22 1.13 -3.34 -6.26
C SER A 22 -0.30 -3.44 -5.71
N MET A 23 -0.50 -4.03 -4.54
CA MET A 23 -1.82 -4.07 -3.88
C MET A 23 -2.39 -2.67 -3.67
N THR A 24 -1.55 -1.69 -3.35
CA THR A 24 -1.99 -0.29 -3.21
C THR A 24 -2.46 0.28 -4.54
N ALA A 25 -1.68 0.11 -5.60
CA ALA A 25 -2.03 0.60 -6.93
C ALA A 25 -3.30 -0.07 -7.47
N LEU A 26 -3.40 -1.41 -7.36
CA LEU A 26 -4.61 -2.14 -7.73
C LEU A 26 -5.84 -1.64 -6.95
N SER A 27 -5.68 -1.35 -5.67
CA SER A 27 -6.77 -0.83 -4.83
C SER A 27 -7.30 0.53 -5.28
N ILE A 28 -6.46 1.33 -5.90
CA ILE A 28 -6.81 2.67 -6.38
C ILE A 28 -7.28 2.58 -7.83
N ASP A 29 -6.43 2.08 -8.71
CA ASP A 29 -6.59 2.23 -10.15
C ASP A 29 -7.62 1.24 -10.73
N ALA A 30 -7.73 0.00 -10.18
CA ALA A 30 -8.75 -0.93 -10.61
C ALA A 30 -10.18 -0.52 -10.19
N MET A 31 -10.31 0.37 -9.20
CA MET A 31 -11.60 0.92 -8.78
C MET A 31 -12.08 2.09 -9.62
N LEU A 32 -11.20 2.72 -10.38
CA LEU A 32 -11.55 3.89 -11.18
C LEU A 32 -12.80 3.66 -12.04
N PRO A 33 -12.90 2.61 -12.86
CA PRO A 33 -14.09 2.39 -13.69
C PRO A 33 -15.35 2.04 -12.88
N ALA A 34 -15.21 1.66 -11.62
CA ALA A 34 -16.32 1.25 -10.75
C ALA A 34 -16.94 2.40 -9.94
N LEU A 35 -16.31 3.58 -9.90
CA LEU A 35 -16.76 4.69 -9.02
C LEU A 35 -18.21 5.10 -9.27
N GLY A 36 -18.65 5.14 -10.52
CA GLY A 36 -20.04 5.41 -10.87
C GLY A 36 -21.02 4.40 -10.29
N GLN A 37 -20.72 3.09 -10.41
CA GLN A 37 -21.54 2.02 -9.85
C GLN A 37 -21.56 2.05 -8.31
N ILE A 38 -20.42 2.35 -7.68
CA ILE A 38 -20.31 2.51 -6.22
C ILE A 38 -21.21 3.67 -5.76
N GLY A 39 -21.13 4.82 -6.42
CA GLY A 39 -21.96 5.98 -6.10
C GLY A 39 -23.45 5.68 -6.17
N GLN A 40 -23.88 5.05 -7.25
CA GLN A 40 -25.28 4.64 -7.42
C GLN A 40 -25.74 3.62 -6.37
N SER A 41 -24.93 2.57 -6.12
CA SER A 41 -25.28 1.51 -5.18
C SER A 41 -25.31 1.94 -3.72
N LEU A 42 -24.56 2.98 -3.36
CA LEU A 42 -24.49 3.54 -2.01
C LEU A 42 -25.29 4.86 -1.87
N ASN A 43 -26.11 5.21 -2.87
CA ASN A 43 -26.98 6.40 -2.88
C ASN A 43 -26.22 7.71 -2.63
N VAL A 44 -25.04 7.86 -3.26
CA VAL A 44 -24.26 9.10 -3.17
C VAL A 44 -24.94 10.20 -3.99
N GLN A 45 -25.39 11.27 -3.32
CA GLN A 45 -26.17 12.32 -3.95
C GLN A 45 -25.37 13.16 -4.96
N ASN A 46 -24.13 13.48 -4.62
CA ASN A 46 -23.24 14.22 -5.50
C ASN A 46 -22.21 13.28 -6.14
N PRO A 47 -22.21 13.10 -7.48
CA PRO A 47 -21.25 12.22 -8.15
C PRO A 47 -19.79 12.52 -7.84
N ASN A 48 -19.45 13.78 -7.57
CA ASN A 48 -18.08 14.18 -7.21
C ASN A 48 -17.62 13.57 -5.87
N ASP A 49 -18.54 13.28 -4.95
CA ASP A 49 -18.19 12.70 -3.66
C ASP A 49 -17.66 11.27 -3.79
N THR A 50 -17.96 10.56 -4.88
CA THR A 50 -17.41 9.23 -5.14
C THR A 50 -15.89 9.21 -5.21
N GLN A 51 -15.26 10.33 -5.55
CA GLN A 51 -13.80 10.49 -5.55
C GLN A 51 -13.19 10.36 -4.14
N MET A 52 -14.01 10.57 -3.08
CA MET A 52 -13.56 10.36 -1.71
C MET A 52 -13.16 8.90 -1.44
N VAL A 53 -13.69 7.95 -2.23
CA VAL A 53 -13.28 6.53 -2.19
C VAL A 53 -11.77 6.37 -2.45
N ILE A 54 -11.20 7.18 -3.34
CA ILE A 54 -9.77 7.19 -3.65
C ILE A 54 -9.01 8.01 -2.59
N SER A 55 -9.52 9.19 -2.28
CA SER A 55 -8.89 10.10 -1.31
C SER A 55 -8.75 9.47 0.08
N ALA A 56 -9.74 8.66 0.51
CA ALA A 56 -9.68 7.94 1.78
C ALA A 56 -8.53 6.94 1.83
N VAL A 57 -8.21 6.25 0.72
CA VAL A 57 -7.04 5.34 0.65
C VAL A 57 -5.74 6.14 0.85
N PHE A 58 -5.59 7.26 0.15
CA PHE A 58 -4.39 8.09 0.29
C PHE A 58 -4.25 8.67 1.69
N LEU A 59 -5.35 9.08 2.32
CA LEU A 59 -5.35 9.58 3.70
C LEU A 59 -4.92 8.49 4.69
N GLY A 60 -5.47 7.29 4.55
CA GLY A 60 -5.05 6.14 5.34
C GLY A 60 -3.57 5.79 5.13
N MET A 61 -3.13 5.79 3.87
CA MET A 61 -1.74 5.53 3.52
C MET A 61 -0.79 6.56 4.15
N ALA A 62 -1.15 7.84 4.17
CA ALA A 62 -0.35 8.89 4.79
C ALA A 62 -0.09 8.61 6.28
N GLY A 63 -1.11 8.19 7.03
CA GLY A 63 -0.97 7.77 8.43
C GLY A 63 -0.06 6.52 8.57
N GLY A 64 -0.25 5.54 7.71
CA GLY A 64 0.54 4.31 7.72
C GLY A 64 2.02 4.55 7.39
N LEU A 65 2.34 5.41 6.43
CA LEU A 65 3.72 5.72 6.05
C LEU A 65 4.54 6.27 7.24
N LEU A 66 3.93 7.02 8.13
CA LEU A 66 4.59 7.54 9.33
C LEU A 66 4.84 6.47 10.39
N LEU A 67 3.96 5.46 10.48
CA LEU A 67 3.98 4.48 11.57
C LEU A 67 4.76 3.22 11.22
N TYR A 68 4.67 2.70 9.99
CA TYR A 68 5.28 1.40 9.66
C TYR A 68 6.81 1.40 9.66
N GLY A 69 7.49 2.53 9.50
CA GLY A 69 8.93 2.63 9.70
C GLY A 69 9.34 2.20 11.11
N PRO A 70 8.99 2.99 12.13
CA PRO A 70 9.27 2.66 13.53
C PRO A 70 8.70 1.32 13.99
N LEU A 71 7.49 0.94 13.54
CA LEU A 71 6.91 -0.38 13.85
C LEU A 71 7.79 -1.52 13.33
N SER A 72 8.28 -1.42 12.10
CA SER A 72 9.11 -2.48 11.50
C SER A 72 10.49 -2.57 12.14
N ASP A 73 11.03 -1.46 12.64
CA ASP A 73 12.29 -1.43 13.38
C ASP A 73 12.14 -2.03 14.80
N SER A 74 10.94 -2.01 15.35
CA SER A 74 10.68 -2.48 16.72
C SER A 74 10.19 -3.91 16.78
N TYR A 75 9.20 -4.25 15.96
CA TYR A 75 8.54 -5.57 16.00
C TYR A 75 9.07 -6.54 14.94
N GLY A 76 9.93 -6.08 14.04
CA GLY A 76 10.47 -6.86 12.92
C GLY A 76 9.74 -6.58 11.62
N ARG A 77 10.45 -6.80 10.52
CA ARG A 77 9.97 -6.53 9.15
C ARG A 77 8.75 -7.35 8.81
N LYS A 78 8.85 -8.65 9.04
CA LYS A 78 7.82 -9.62 8.68
C LYS A 78 6.53 -9.42 9.47
N ASN A 79 6.63 -9.20 10.79
CA ASN A 79 5.47 -8.96 11.65
C ASN A 79 4.74 -7.67 11.28
N SER A 80 5.47 -6.62 10.92
CA SER A 80 4.89 -5.36 10.50
C SER A 80 4.17 -5.47 9.15
N LEU A 81 4.69 -6.29 8.22
CA LEU A 81 3.99 -6.61 6.98
C LEU A 81 2.70 -7.38 7.24
N TYR A 82 2.70 -8.37 8.14
CA TYR A 82 1.48 -9.10 8.48
C TYR A 82 0.41 -8.22 9.11
N LEU A 83 0.82 -7.35 10.03
CA LEU A 83 -0.10 -6.38 10.63
C LEU A 83 -0.73 -5.51 9.52
N GLY A 84 0.09 -5.01 8.60
CA GLY A 84 -0.39 -4.18 7.51
C GLY A 84 -1.30 -4.93 6.54
N ILE A 85 -0.92 -6.14 6.12
CA ILE A 85 -1.76 -6.99 5.26
C ILE A 85 -3.07 -7.32 5.97
N GLY A 86 -3.04 -7.64 7.26
CA GLY A 86 -4.25 -7.91 8.05
C GLY A 86 -5.20 -6.72 8.08
N ILE A 87 -4.70 -5.51 8.37
CA ILE A 87 -5.49 -4.28 8.36
C ILE A 87 -6.03 -3.99 6.95
N PHE A 88 -5.21 -4.18 5.91
CA PHE A 88 -5.61 -4.04 4.52
C PHE A 88 -6.78 -4.96 4.16
N LEU A 89 -6.72 -6.24 4.53
CA LEU A 89 -7.77 -7.22 4.26
C LEU A 89 -9.06 -6.90 5.05
N VAL A 90 -8.93 -6.45 6.30
CA VAL A 90 -10.09 -5.98 7.08
C VAL A 90 -10.75 -4.79 6.40
N GLY A 91 -9.97 -3.82 5.92
CA GLY A 91 -10.47 -2.68 5.16
C GLY A 91 -11.23 -3.10 3.88
N ILE A 92 -10.72 -4.13 3.16
CA ILE A 92 -11.41 -4.70 2.00
C ILE A 92 -12.75 -5.32 2.40
N ILE A 93 -12.79 -6.13 3.46
CA ILE A 93 -14.01 -6.77 3.93
C ILE A 93 -15.07 -5.73 4.30
N ILE A 94 -14.67 -4.67 5.04
CA ILE A 94 -15.58 -3.56 5.36
C ILE A 94 -16.12 -2.92 4.07
N SER A 95 -15.28 -2.71 3.07
CA SER A 95 -15.70 -2.12 1.79
C SER A 95 -16.66 -3.02 1.01
N ILE A 96 -16.44 -4.35 0.98
CA ILE A 96 -17.31 -5.32 0.32
C ILE A 96 -18.72 -5.30 0.91
N TYR A 97 -18.81 -5.31 2.24
CA TYR A 97 -20.08 -5.36 2.95
C TYR A 97 -20.65 -3.96 3.28
N SER A 98 -20.09 -2.89 2.71
CA SER A 98 -20.61 -1.56 2.94
C SER A 98 -22.03 -1.41 2.38
N THR A 99 -22.91 -0.92 3.24
CA THR A 99 -24.31 -0.60 2.92
C THR A 99 -24.53 0.89 2.76
N ASN A 100 -23.57 1.71 3.18
CA ASN A 100 -23.59 3.16 3.04
C ASN A 100 -22.20 3.69 2.74
N PHE A 101 -22.16 4.94 2.28
CA PHE A 101 -20.93 5.56 1.80
C PHE A 101 -19.88 5.78 2.91
N SER A 102 -20.32 6.09 4.14
CA SER A 102 -19.39 6.30 5.26
C SER A 102 -18.64 5.01 5.65
N PHE A 103 -19.33 3.86 5.65
CA PHE A 103 -18.67 2.57 5.87
C PHE A 103 -17.69 2.22 4.75
N MET A 104 -18.04 2.55 3.50
CA MET A 104 -17.10 2.41 2.37
C MET A 104 -15.84 3.23 2.63
N LEU A 105 -15.96 4.52 2.98
CA LEU A 105 -14.80 5.39 3.24
C LEU A 105 -13.94 4.88 4.40
N MET A 106 -14.57 4.36 5.46
CA MET A 106 -13.83 3.77 6.60
C MET A 106 -13.04 2.52 6.17
N GLY A 107 -13.64 1.64 5.37
CA GLY A 107 -12.95 0.48 4.79
C GLY A 107 -11.77 0.91 3.92
N ARG A 108 -11.95 1.94 3.08
CA ARG A 108 -10.91 2.50 2.21
C ARG A 108 -9.75 3.13 2.99
N LEU A 109 -10.06 3.84 4.07
CA LEU A 109 -9.05 4.43 4.96
C LEU A 109 -8.18 3.33 5.60
N LEU A 110 -8.81 2.28 6.15
CA LEU A 110 -8.08 1.14 6.71
C LEU A 110 -7.26 0.40 5.66
N GLN A 111 -7.82 0.21 4.47
CA GLN A 111 -7.13 -0.41 3.34
C GLN A 111 -5.87 0.40 2.97
N GLY A 112 -5.97 1.72 2.87
CA GLY A 112 -4.83 2.61 2.64
C GLY A 112 -3.78 2.51 3.74
N PHE A 113 -4.22 2.57 5.00
CA PHE A 113 -3.33 2.47 6.16
C PHE A 113 -2.55 1.13 6.14
N GLY A 114 -3.24 0.01 5.93
CA GLY A 114 -2.60 -1.31 5.87
C GLY A 114 -1.61 -1.45 4.71
N SER A 115 -1.97 -0.93 3.52
CA SER A 115 -1.13 -1.02 2.31
C SER A 115 0.20 -0.27 2.41
N ALA A 116 0.27 0.79 3.24
CA ALA A 116 1.49 1.55 3.48
C ALA A 116 2.63 0.67 4.04
N SER A 117 2.30 -0.41 4.76
CA SER A 117 3.29 -1.36 5.29
C SER A 117 4.15 -1.96 4.18
N ALA A 118 3.52 -2.40 3.09
CA ALA A 118 4.23 -3.01 1.96
C ALA A 118 5.25 -2.04 1.35
N ARG A 119 4.89 -0.76 1.20
CA ARG A 119 5.77 0.26 0.64
C ARG A 119 6.97 0.55 1.54
N VAL A 120 6.73 0.77 2.83
CA VAL A 120 7.79 1.14 3.80
C VAL A 120 8.71 -0.05 4.08
N VAL A 121 8.12 -1.20 4.39
CA VAL A 121 8.89 -2.36 4.84
C VAL A 121 9.64 -3.02 3.69
N THR A 122 9.13 -2.98 2.44
CA THR A 122 9.88 -3.47 1.27
C THR A 122 11.21 -2.73 1.12
N VAL A 123 11.21 -1.40 1.27
CA VAL A 123 12.44 -0.60 1.22
C VAL A 123 13.40 -1.01 2.34
N ALA A 124 12.89 -1.26 3.54
CA ALA A 124 13.71 -1.72 4.66
C ALA A 124 14.29 -3.12 4.40
N LEU A 125 13.49 -4.08 3.89
CA LEU A 125 13.95 -5.42 3.51
C LEU A 125 15.05 -5.40 2.45
N ILE A 126 14.96 -4.48 1.48
CA ILE A 126 15.99 -4.32 0.46
C ILE A 126 17.29 -3.83 1.11
N ARG A 127 17.21 -2.84 1.99
CA ARG A 127 18.37 -2.31 2.73
C ARG A 127 19.01 -3.33 3.67
N ASP A 128 18.19 -4.22 4.26
CA ASP A 128 18.67 -5.27 5.16
C ASP A 128 19.41 -6.40 4.41
N ARG A 129 19.18 -6.56 3.08
CA ARG A 129 19.71 -7.67 2.28
C ARG A 129 20.75 -7.29 1.24
N PHE A 130 20.72 -6.06 0.77
CA PHE A 130 21.54 -5.62 -0.37
C PHE A 130 22.21 -4.29 -0.05
N GLU A 131 23.45 -4.12 -0.54
CA GLU A 131 24.25 -2.92 -0.36
C GLU A 131 24.71 -2.35 -1.71
N GLY A 132 25.06 -1.09 -1.72
CA GLY A 132 25.67 -0.41 -2.86
C GLY A 132 24.86 -0.51 -4.16
N SER A 133 25.50 -0.91 -5.24
CA SER A 133 24.90 -0.99 -6.58
C SER A 133 23.83 -2.10 -6.68
N GLU A 134 23.98 -3.17 -5.92
CA GLU A 134 23.00 -4.27 -5.91
C GLU A 134 21.68 -3.83 -5.29
N MET A 135 21.71 -3.05 -4.21
CA MET A 135 20.53 -2.43 -3.61
C MET A 135 19.80 -1.55 -4.64
N GLY A 136 20.54 -0.70 -5.36
CA GLY A 136 19.98 0.14 -6.42
C GLY A 136 19.32 -0.69 -7.53
N ARG A 137 19.97 -1.78 -7.95
CA ARG A 137 19.44 -2.70 -8.95
C ARG A 137 18.14 -3.38 -8.50
N MET A 138 18.08 -3.90 -7.26
CA MET A 138 16.88 -4.53 -6.72
C MET A 138 15.72 -3.55 -6.62
N MET A 139 15.98 -2.34 -6.12
CA MET A 139 14.99 -1.27 -6.05
C MET A 139 14.44 -0.93 -7.43
N SER A 140 15.30 -0.76 -8.44
CA SER A 140 14.90 -0.44 -9.81
C SER A 140 14.05 -1.55 -10.44
N LEU A 141 14.38 -2.83 -10.22
CA LEU A 141 13.60 -3.95 -10.73
C LEU A 141 12.21 -4.01 -10.09
N ILE A 142 12.12 -3.82 -8.76
CA ILE A 142 10.83 -3.81 -8.06
C ILE A 142 9.96 -2.64 -8.54
N LEU A 143 10.55 -1.44 -8.70
CA LEU A 143 9.84 -0.27 -9.21
C LEU A 143 9.41 -0.45 -10.66
N ALA A 144 10.22 -1.07 -11.51
CA ALA A 144 9.86 -1.35 -12.90
C ALA A 144 8.63 -2.25 -12.99
N VAL A 145 8.57 -3.33 -12.21
CA VAL A 145 7.39 -4.20 -12.14
C VAL A 145 6.19 -3.44 -11.54
N PHE A 146 6.42 -2.66 -10.47
CA PHE A 146 5.37 -1.88 -9.83
C PHE A 146 4.72 -0.88 -10.78
N ILE A 147 5.48 -0.16 -11.61
CA ILE A 147 4.95 0.86 -12.54
C ILE A 147 4.03 0.25 -13.62
N MET A 148 4.22 -1.01 -13.98
CA MET A 148 3.34 -1.68 -14.94
C MET A 148 1.92 -1.90 -14.39
N VAL A 149 1.79 -2.05 -13.08
CA VAL A 149 0.51 -2.39 -12.44
C VAL A 149 -0.53 -1.27 -12.54
N PRO A 150 -0.24 0.01 -12.21
CA PRO A 150 -1.17 1.11 -12.43
C PRO A 150 -1.64 1.23 -13.88
N ALA A 151 -0.75 0.98 -14.86
CA ALA A 151 -1.11 1.04 -16.27
C ALA A 151 -2.12 -0.04 -16.67
N MET A 152 -2.08 -1.21 -16.04
CA MET A 152 -2.97 -2.34 -16.35
C MET A 152 -4.21 -2.38 -15.45
N ALA A 153 -4.15 -1.80 -14.26
CA ALA A 153 -5.18 -1.94 -13.24
C ALA A 153 -6.58 -1.47 -13.68
N PRO A 154 -6.75 -0.32 -14.37
CA PRO A 154 -8.07 0.09 -14.85
C PRO A 154 -8.66 -0.91 -15.84
N SER A 155 -7.85 -1.48 -16.73
CA SER A 155 -8.30 -2.52 -17.68
C SER A 155 -8.73 -3.80 -16.98
N ILE A 156 -8.02 -4.20 -15.90
CA ILE A 156 -8.40 -5.34 -15.05
C ILE A 156 -9.74 -5.03 -14.36
N GLY A 157 -9.88 -3.84 -13.76
CA GLY A 157 -11.12 -3.41 -13.14
C GLY A 157 -12.30 -3.42 -14.11
N GLN A 158 -12.13 -2.83 -15.29
CA GLN A 158 -13.15 -2.83 -16.33
C GLN A 158 -13.50 -4.24 -16.82
N GLY A 159 -12.50 -5.12 -16.97
CA GLY A 159 -12.71 -6.52 -17.34
C GLY A 159 -13.57 -7.27 -16.32
N ILE A 160 -13.36 -7.03 -15.02
CA ILE A 160 -14.18 -7.61 -13.95
C ILE A 160 -15.62 -7.07 -14.03
N LEU A 161 -15.80 -5.78 -14.29
CA LEU A 161 -17.14 -5.14 -14.39
C LEU A 161 -17.97 -5.62 -15.57
N TYR A 162 -17.38 -6.24 -16.61
CA TYR A 162 -18.16 -6.87 -17.69
C TYR A 162 -18.90 -8.13 -17.25
N VAL A 163 -18.42 -8.81 -16.22
CA VAL A 163 -18.96 -10.11 -15.78
C VAL A 163 -19.52 -10.10 -14.36
N ALA A 164 -19.23 -9.07 -13.57
CA ALA A 164 -19.61 -8.99 -12.16
C ALA A 164 -19.79 -7.51 -11.72
N ASP A 165 -20.25 -7.32 -10.48
CA ASP A 165 -20.40 -6.00 -9.88
C ASP A 165 -19.07 -5.45 -9.32
N TRP A 166 -19.08 -4.21 -8.84
CA TRP A 166 -17.90 -3.55 -8.29
C TRP A 166 -17.31 -4.27 -7.06
N ARG A 167 -18.09 -5.05 -6.32
CA ARG A 167 -17.61 -5.82 -5.16
C ARG A 167 -16.64 -6.93 -5.58
N ALA A 168 -16.78 -7.44 -6.81
CA ALA A 168 -15.88 -8.46 -7.34
C ALA A 168 -14.44 -7.96 -7.48
N ILE A 169 -14.24 -6.65 -7.74
CA ILE A 169 -12.89 -6.06 -7.75
C ILE A 169 -12.25 -6.14 -6.35
N PHE A 170 -13.02 -5.87 -5.30
CA PHE A 170 -12.53 -6.02 -3.92
C PHE A 170 -12.19 -7.47 -3.59
N TRP A 171 -13.04 -8.44 -4.02
CA TRP A 171 -12.74 -9.86 -3.82
C TRP A 171 -11.48 -10.30 -4.57
N PHE A 172 -11.26 -9.79 -5.77
CA PHE A 172 -10.04 -10.05 -6.52
C PHE A 172 -8.79 -9.52 -5.76
N ILE A 173 -8.84 -8.28 -5.26
CA ILE A 173 -7.75 -7.69 -4.48
C ILE A 173 -7.56 -8.43 -3.14
N PHE A 174 -8.65 -8.87 -2.51
CA PHE A 174 -8.60 -9.68 -1.29
C PHE A 174 -7.86 -10.99 -1.52
N ALA A 175 -8.19 -11.71 -2.59
CA ALA A 175 -7.52 -12.97 -2.95
C ALA A 175 -6.02 -12.76 -3.21
N LEU A 176 -5.65 -11.68 -3.91
CA LEU A 176 -4.24 -11.30 -4.10
C LEU A 176 -3.55 -10.98 -2.77
N GLY A 177 -4.25 -10.32 -1.85
CA GLY A 177 -3.74 -10.01 -0.50
C GLY A 177 -3.44 -11.25 0.31
N ILE A 178 -4.37 -12.22 0.32
CA ILE A 178 -4.16 -13.53 0.95
C ILE A 178 -2.99 -14.27 0.29
N PHE A 179 -2.96 -14.33 -1.05
CA PHE A 179 -1.88 -14.99 -1.78
C PHE A 179 -0.52 -14.39 -1.46
N GLY A 180 -0.39 -13.04 -1.50
CA GLY A 180 0.84 -12.34 -1.16
C GLY A 180 1.27 -12.56 0.29
N GLY A 181 0.32 -12.55 1.23
CA GLY A 181 0.57 -12.83 2.65
C GLY A 181 1.03 -14.26 2.90
N LEU A 182 0.44 -15.25 2.24
CA LEU A 182 0.85 -16.66 2.31
C LEU A 182 2.24 -16.86 1.67
N TRP A 183 2.48 -16.26 0.50
CA TRP A 183 3.79 -16.33 -0.15
C TRP A 183 4.88 -15.71 0.73
N LEU A 184 4.62 -14.53 1.30
CA LEU A 184 5.50 -13.89 2.28
C LEU A 184 5.80 -14.83 3.46
N ASN A 185 4.77 -15.52 3.97
CA ASN A 185 4.94 -16.45 5.10
C ASN A 185 5.93 -17.58 4.80
N ILE A 186 5.74 -18.19 3.65
CA ILE A 186 6.50 -19.41 3.28
C ILE A 186 7.94 -19.06 2.91
N ARG A 187 8.14 -17.95 2.17
CA ARG A 187 9.39 -17.69 1.47
C ARG A 187 10.26 -16.61 2.11
N GLN A 188 9.67 -15.59 2.73
CA GLN A 188 10.45 -14.50 3.31
C GLN A 188 10.77 -14.78 4.78
N PRO A 189 12.06 -14.98 5.17
CA PRO A 189 12.46 -15.01 6.56
C PRO A 189 12.45 -13.61 7.17
N GLU A 190 12.44 -13.52 8.51
CA GLU A 190 12.68 -12.26 9.20
C GLU A 190 14.13 -11.83 8.99
N THR A 191 14.34 -10.56 8.63
CA THR A 191 15.68 -10.01 8.38
C THR A 191 16.22 -9.24 9.57
N LEU A 192 15.33 -8.67 10.40
CA LEU A 192 15.74 -7.91 11.57
C LEU A 192 15.97 -8.83 12.77
N THR A 193 17.23 -8.98 13.19
CA THR A 193 17.58 -9.77 14.38
C THR A 193 17.02 -9.12 15.65
N ALA A 194 16.75 -9.92 16.68
CA ALA A 194 16.19 -9.41 17.94
C ALA A 194 17.08 -8.35 18.61
N GLU A 195 18.40 -8.48 18.44
CA GLU A 195 19.41 -7.56 18.99
C GLU A 195 19.39 -6.17 18.34
N ASN A 196 19.00 -6.10 17.06
CA ASN A 196 18.93 -4.85 16.29
C ASN A 196 17.56 -4.14 16.37
N ARG A 197 16.60 -4.73 17.13
CA ARG A 197 15.29 -4.12 17.33
C ARG A 197 15.39 -2.91 18.25
N ARG A 198 14.73 -1.83 17.85
CA ARG A 198 14.60 -0.61 18.66
C ARG A 198 13.27 -0.61 19.41
N SER A 199 13.22 -0.04 20.61
CA SER A 199 11.96 0.13 21.32
C SER A 199 11.03 1.09 20.57
N PHE A 200 9.77 0.69 20.39
CA PHE A 200 8.78 1.58 19.78
C PHE A 200 8.41 2.71 20.75
N THR A 201 8.55 3.93 20.29
CA THR A 201 8.14 5.12 21.07
C THR A 201 7.58 6.16 20.11
N PHE A 202 6.43 6.73 20.42
CA PHE A 202 5.84 7.83 19.63
C PHE A 202 6.77 9.06 19.55
N SER A 203 7.65 9.24 20.53
CA SER A 203 8.68 10.27 20.51
C SER A 203 9.60 10.18 19.30
N ILE A 204 9.88 8.97 18.79
CA ILE A 204 10.72 8.77 17.60
C ILE A 204 10.02 9.38 16.37
N ILE A 205 8.71 9.17 16.24
CA ILE A 205 7.93 9.73 15.13
C ILE A 205 7.91 11.26 15.22
N TYR A 206 7.60 11.78 16.42
CA TYR A 206 7.56 13.21 16.65
C TYR A 206 8.92 13.88 16.41
N SER A 207 10.01 13.29 16.90
CA SER A 207 11.36 13.84 16.70
C SER A 207 11.76 13.79 15.22
N GLY A 208 11.43 12.73 14.50
CA GLY A 208 11.68 12.63 13.05
C GLY A 208 10.93 13.69 12.23
N ILE A 209 9.66 13.92 12.53
CA ILE A 209 8.87 14.98 11.91
C ILE A 209 9.48 16.35 12.23
N LYS A 210 9.80 16.60 13.51
CA LYS A 210 10.37 17.85 13.95
C LYS A 210 11.73 18.13 13.28
N GLU A 211 12.58 17.11 13.17
CA GLU A 211 13.89 17.22 12.51
C GLU A 211 13.75 17.53 11.01
N THR A 212 12.85 16.81 10.32
CA THR A 212 12.54 17.05 8.90
C THR A 212 12.05 18.48 8.67
N LEU A 213 11.16 18.98 9.52
CA LEU A 213 10.63 20.35 9.39
C LEU A 213 11.64 21.43 9.77
N LYS A 214 12.58 21.14 10.68
CA LYS A 214 13.66 22.08 11.05
C LYS A 214 14.73 22.20 10.00
N ASN A 215 15.04 21.11 9.29
CA ASN A 215 16.04 21.12 8.23
C ASN A 215 15.44 21.80 6.98
N PRO A 216 15.99 22.94 6.52
CA PRO A 216 15.41 23.70 5.41
C PRO A 216 15.42 22.91 4.10
N ILE A 217 16.43 22.09 3.86
CA ILE A 217 16.54 21.25 2.66
C ILE A 217 15.45 20.18 2.67
N SER A 218 15.35 19.40 3.74
CA SER A 218 14.37 18.33 3.88
C SER A 218 12.93 18.88 3.82
N ARG A 219 12.69 20.01 4.48
CA ARG A 219 11.39 20.70 4.44
C ARG A 219 11.02 21.13 3.03
N THR A 220 11.96 21.74 2.29
CA THR A 220 11.70 22.19 0.90
C THR A 220 11.39 20.99 0.00
N TYR A 221 12.16 19.91 0.08
CA TYR A 221 11.86 18.70 -0.69
C TYR A 221 10.51 18.09 -0.30
N ALA A 222 10.17 18.05 0.98
CA ALA A 222 8.86 17.53 1.45
C ALA A 222 7.70 18.36 0.89
N ILE A 223 7.80 19.70 0.91
CA ILE A 223 6.76 20.60 0.38
C ILE A 223 6.62 20.44 -1.13
N ILE A 224 7.72 20.48 -1.89
CA ILE A 224 7.70 20.31 -3.35
C ILE A 224 7.11 18.95 -3.73
N SER A 225 7.56 17.87 -3.09
CA SER A 225 7.02 16.53 -3.32
C SER A 225 5.54 16.45 -2.99
N GLY A 226 5.10 17.11 -1.91
CA GLY A 226 3.69 17.17 -1.52
C GLY A 226 2.82 17.89 -2.56
N ILE A 227 3.30 19.01 -3.10
CA ILE A 227 2.60 19.78 -4.15
C ILE A 227 2.49 18.94 -5.43
N ILE A 228 3.59 18.35 -5.90
CA ILE A 228 3.61 17.51 -7.12
C ILE A 228 2.68 16.31 -6.95
N PHE A 229 2.74 15.62 -5.80
CA PHE A 229 1.91 14.46 -5.53
C PHE A 229 0.43 14.84 -5.37
N GLY A 230 0.15 15.99 -4.75
CA GLY A 230 -1.20 16.54 -4.65
C GLY A 230 -1.82 16.84 -6.02
N ALA A 231 -1.06 17.47 -6.92
CA ALA A 231 -1.49 17.69 -8.29
C ALA A 231 -1.74 16.37 -9.05
N PHE A 232 -0.89 15.37 -8.84
CA PHE A 232 -1.06 14.02 -9.42
C PHE A 232 -2.35 13.34 -8.91
N ILE A 233 -2.63 13.40 -7.60
CA ILE A 233 -3.87 12.85 -7.03
C ILE A 233 -5.09 13.60 -7.59
N GLY A 234 -5.02 14.92 -7.68
CA GLY A 234 -6.08 15.74 -8.29
C GLY A 234 -6.37 15.33 -9.74
N TYR A 235 -5.32 15.12 -10.53
CA TYR A 235 -5.43 14.60 -11.90
C TYR A 235 -6.09 13.23 -11.94
N LEU A 236 -5.61 12.27 -11.15
CA LEU A 236 -6.18 10.91 -11.08
C LEU A 236 -7.67 10.93 -10.71
N SER A 237 -8.03 11.78 -9.76
CA SER A 237 -9.43 11.91 -9.32
C SER A 237 -10.34 12.52 -10.38
N SER A 238 -9.81 13.40 -11.25
CA SER A 238 -10.58 14.11 -12.28
C SER A 238 -10.59 13.40 -13.63
N ALA A 239 -9.61 12.54 -13.91
CA ALA A 239 -9.43 11.90 -15.22
C ALA A 239 -10.60 11.02 -15.66
N GLN A 240 -11.49 10.64 -14.75
CA GLN A 240 -12.69 9.86 -15.06
C GLN A 240 -13.90 10.72 -15.48
N GLN A 241 -13.82 12.03 -15.33
CA GLN A 241 -14.93 12.95 -15.66
C GLN A 241 -14.83 13.49 -17.08
N ILE A 242 -13.74 13.18 -17.77
CA ILE A 242 -13.47 13.53 -19.17
C ILE A 242 -13.75 12.32 -20.04
#